data_73f4e126cb25b48ae3e980ba26ffaa27
#
_entry.id   73f4e126cb25b48ae3e980ba26ffaa27
#
_cell.length_a   1.000
_cell.length_b   1.000
_cell.length_c   1.000
_cell.angle_alpha   90.00
_cell.angle_beta   90.00
_cell.angle_gamma   90.00
#
_symmetry.space_group_name_H-M   'P 1'
#
loop_
_entity.id
_entity.type
_entity.pdbx_description
1 polymer ?
#
loop_
_entity_poly.entity_id
_entity_poly.type
_entity_poly.pdbx_seq_one_letter_code
_entity_poly.pdbx_strand_id
1 'polypeptide(L)'
;MTKTAFIAIVGRPNVGKSTLMNALLGEKIAIVSSKPQTTRNRIMGILTEGENQFVFLDTPGIHKAKTKLGSYMMKSVRSSIGTADAVILIGDAGKTPGDIERNICEKVKSEGLPAMLVLNKIDLYNRETVAQTISEYAALYDFDAFVPVSALKEKNLSDVMSEAEKFLYEGEWFFEEDMITDQPE
;
A
#
# COMPACT_ATOMS: atom_id res chain seq x y z
N MET A 1 -12.97 14.53 16.88
CA MET A 1 -12.51 15.17 15.64
C MET A 1 -12.21 14.11 14.60
N THR A 2 -12.72 14.32 13.39
CA THR A 2 -12.45 13.39 12.30
C THR A 2 -11.00 13.45 11.86
N LYS A 3 -10.48 12.32 11.42
CA LYS A 3 -9.12 12.19 10.90
C LYS A 3 -9.14 11.44 9.57
N THR A 4 -8.22 11.76 8.72
CA THR A 4 -8.14 11.15 7.39
C THR A 4 -6.70 11.06 6.92
N ALA A 5 -6.45 10.22 5.94
CA ALA A 5 -5.18 10.17 5.21
C ALA A 5 -5.37 9.47 3.87
N PHE A 6 -4.67 9.96 2.86
CA PHE A 6 -4.48 9.27 1.59
C PHE A 6 -3.20 8.45 1.68
N ILE A 7 -3.31 7.15 1.55
CA ILE A 7 -2.18 6.22 1.68
C ILE A 7 -1.96 5.50 0.36
N ALA A 8 -0.80 5.70 -0.24
CA ALA A 8 -0.45 5.00 -1.48
C ALA A 8 0.01 3.58 -1.16
N ILE A 9 -0.54 2.61 -1.87
CA ILE A 9 -0.15 1.21 -1.76
C ILE A 9 0.71 0.88 -2.96
N VAL A 10 1.97 0.59 -2.72
CA VAL A 10 2.94 0.35 -3.79
C VAL A 10 3.65 -0.99 -3.59
N GLY A 11 4.09 -1.59 -4.68
CA GLY A 11 4.78 -2.87 -4.65
C GLY A 11 4.76 -3.53 -6.00
N ARG A 12 5.58 -4.58 -6.13
CA ARG A 12 5.64 -5.36 -7.37
C ARG A 12 4.33 -6.09 -7.65
N PRO A 13 4.07 -6.46 -8.90
CA PRO A 13 2.97 -7.37 -9.21
C PRO A 13 3.12 -8.67 -8.41
N ASN A 14 1.99 -9.24 -8.00
CA ASN A 14 1.93 -10.53 -7.32
C ASN A 14 2.53 -10.58 -5.90
N VAL A 15 2.81 -9.42 -5.28
CA VAL A 15 3.18 -9.39 -3.86
C VAL A 15 1.98 -9.56 -2.93
N GLY A 16 0.76 -9.49 -3.48
CA GLY A 16 -0.46 -9.66 -2.71
C GLY A 16 -1.15 -8.37 -2.31
N LYS A 17 -0.97 -7.28 -3.07
CA LYS A 17 -1.63 -6.00 -2.77
C LYS A 17 -3.14 -6.14 -2.70
N SER A 18 -3.75 -6.75 -3.70
CA SER A 18 -5.21 -6.93 -3.75
C SER A 18 -5.70 -7.81 -2.61
N THR A 19 -5.00 -8.90 -2.33
CA THR A 19 -5.35 -9.80 -1.24
C THR A 19 -5.26 -9.09 0.11
N LEU A 20 -4.22 -8.29 0.30
CA LEU A 20 -4.06 -7.51 1.53
C LEU A 20 -5.19 -6.49 1.68
N MET A 21 -5.50 -5.75 0.62
CA MET A 21 -6.57 -4.76 0.67
C MET A 21 -7.92 -5.39 0.92
N ASN A 22 -8.22 -6.51 0.28
CA ASN A 22 -9.45 -7.24 0.51
C ASN A 22 -9.55 -7.69 1.97
N ALA A 23 -8.46 -8.15 2.54
CA ALA A 23 -8.41 -8.59 3.93
C ALA A 23 -8.59 -7.41 4.90
N LEU A 24 -7.97 -6.26 4.62
CA LEU A 24 -8.09 -5.08 5.47
C LEU A 24 -9.47 -4.44 5.41
N LEU A 25 -10.09 -4.41 4.24
CA LEU A 25 -11.40 -3.80 4.03
C LEU A 25 -12.55 -4.74 4.41
N GLY A 26 -12.28 -6.04 4.48
CA GLY A 26 -13.28 -7.04 4.83
C GLY A 26 -14.40 -7.10 3.79
N GLU A 27 -15.65 -7.24 4.26
CA GLU A 27 -16.82 -7.29 3.38
C GLU A 27 -17.15 -5.93 2.76
N LYS A 28 -16.49 -4.86 3.23
CA LYS A 28 -16.63 -3.51 2.69
C LYS A 28 -15.66 -3.26 1.56
N ILE A 29 -15.38 -4.28 0.76
CA ILE A 29 -14.40 -4.20 -0.31
C ILE A 29 -14.85 -3.22 -1.37
N ALA A 30 -14.06 -2.22 -1.57
CA ALA A 30 -14.17 -1.38 -2.71
C ALA A 30 -13.74 -2.18 -3.92
N ILE A 31 -14.65 -2.42 -4.83
CA ILE A 31 -14.30 -3.04 -6.09
C ILE A 31 -13.54 -2.01 -6.89
N VAL A 32 -12.25 -2.26 -7.05
CA VAL A 32 -11.41 -1.44 -7.89
C VAL A 32 -11.95 -1.50 -9.30
N SER A 33 -12.06 -0.35 -9.97
CA SER A 33 -12.47 -0.29 -11.35
C SER A 33 -11.61 -1.20 -12.21
N SER A 34 -12.23 -2.11 -12.92
CA SER A 34 -11.56 -2.98 -13.88
C SER A 34 -11.14 -2.23 -15.14
N LYS A 35 -11.58 -1.00 -15.30
CA LYS A 35 -11.21 -0.20 -16.46
C LYS A 35 -9.81 0.34 -16.29
N PRO A 36 -8.89 0.09 -17.24
CA PRO A 36 -7.57 0.71 -17.22
C PRO A 36 -7.73 2.20 -17.49
N GLN A 37 -8.23 2.90 -16.51
CA GLN A 37 -8.47 4.30 -16.65
C GLN A 37 -7.20 5.10 -16.51
N THR A 38 -7.13 6.12 -17.26
CA THR A 38 -6.15 7.16 -17.28
C THR A 38 -6.21 8.05 -16.05
N THR A 39 -7.03 7.73 -15.06
CA THR A 39 -7.10 8.52 -13.83
C THR A 39 -5.80 8.44 -13.06
N ARG A 40 -5.21 9.58 -12.80
CA ARG A 40 -3.93 9.71 -12.11
C ARG A 40 -3.96 9.14 -10.70
N ASN A 41 -5.13 9.18 -10.06
CA ASN A 41 -5.32 8.70 -8.71
C ASN A 41 -6.41 7.66 -8.70
N ARG A 42 -6.00 6.41 -8.55
CA ARG A 42 -6.94 5.33 -8.48
C ARG A 42 -7.16 4.96 -7.03
N ILE A 43 -8.37 5.18 -6.57
CA ILE A 43 -8.75 4.79 -5.22
C ILE A 43 -8.99 3.28 -5.21
N MET A 44 -8.21 2.59 -4.41
CA MET A 44 -8.31 1.15 -4.23
C MET A 44 -9.42 0.80 -3.26
N GLY A 45 -9.58 1.61 -2.23
CA GLY A 45 -10.63 1.43 -1.26
C GLY A 45 -10.65 2.54 -0.22
N ILE A 46 -11.79 2.62 0.47
CA ILE A 46 -11.98 3.58 1.55
C ILE A 46 -12.44 2.80 2.78
N LEU A 47 -11.74 2.99 3.89
CA LEU A 47 -12.09 2.37 5.15
C LEU A 47 -12.40 3.45 6.17
N THR A 48 -13.62 3.47 6.68
CA THR A 48 -14.04 4.40 7.71
C THR A 48 -14.33 3.63 8.99
N GLU A 49 -13.60 3.96 10.04
CA GLU A 49 -13.78 3.37 11.36
C GLU A 49 -13.80 4.45 12.42
N GLY A 50 -14.94 4.60 13.11
CA GLY A 50 -15.09 5.65 14.11
C GLY A 50 -14.92 7.03 13.50
N GLU A 51 -13.96 7.79 13.98
CA GLU A 51 -13.64 9.11 13.44
C GLU A 51 -12.54 9.09 12.38
N ASN A 52 -12.02 7.91 12.05
CA ASN A 52 -10.90 7.75 11.12
C ASN A 52 -11.37 7.30 9.75
N GLN A 53 -10.86 7.94 8.71
CA GLN A 53 -11.08 7.53 7.32
C GLN A 53 -9.76 7.36 6.61
N PHE A 54 -9.53 6.15 6.11
CA PHE A 54 -8.35 5.80 5.31
C PHE A 54 -8.76 5.70 3.84
N VAL A 55 -8.07 6.44 2.98
CA VAL A 55 -8.25 6.34 1.54
C VAL A 55 -7.00 5.70 0.94
N PHE A 56 -7.15 4.49 0.42
CA PHE A 56 -6.02 3.75 -0.15
C PHE A 56 -5.96 3.97 -1.65
N LEU A 57 -4.78 4.38 -2.12
CA LEU A 57 -4.53 4.66 -3.53
C LEU A 57 -3.69 3.53 -4.12
N ASP A 58 -4.10 3.04 -5.29
CA ASP A 58 -3.40 1.98 -5.99
C ASP A 58 -2.44 2.56 -7.05
N THR A 59 -1.51 1.71 -7.49
CA THR A 59 -0.68 1.98 -8.67
C THR A 59 -1.37 1.41 -9.89
N PRO A 60 -1.97 2.26 -10.74
CA PRO A 60 -2.71 1.75 -11.89
C PRO A 60 -1.81 1.18 -12.98
N GLY A 61 -2.30 0.20 -13.71
CA GLY A 61 -1.81 -0.14 -15.02
C GLY A 61 -0.65 -1.12 -15.12
N ILE A 62 -0.43 -1.95 -14.12
CA ILE A 62 0.71 -2.87 -14.09
C ILE A 62 0.51 -4.13 -14.96
N HIS A 63 -0.52 -4.17 -15.77
CA HIS A 63 -0.87 -5.42 -16.47
C HIS A 63 -0.32 -5.55 -17.87
N LYS A 64 0.53 -4.65 -18.37
CA LYS A 64 0.93 -4.66 -19.77
C LYS A 64 2.43 -4.67 -19.98
N ALA A 65 2.85 -5.47 -20.95
CA ALA A 65 4.14 -5.53 -21.62
C ALA A 65 5.35 -5.69 -20.69
N LYS A 66 5.83 -6.91 -20.64
CA LYS A 66 6.98 -7.30 -19.83
C LYS A 66 8.23 -6.43 -20.02
N THR A 67 8.42 -5.87 -21.21
CA THR A 67 9.61 -5.09 -21.53
C THR A 67 9.55 -3.64 -21.06
N LYS A 68 8.35 -3.12 -20.81
CA LYS A 68 8.17 -1.74 -20.33
C LYS A 68 7.63 -1.69 -18.92
N LEU A 69 7.56 -2.83 -18.25
CA LEU A 69 6.94 -2.94 -16.93
C LEU A 69 7.60 -2.02 -15.91
N GLY A 70 8.92 -1.99 -15.88
CA GLY A 70 9.64 -1.18 -14.89
C GLY A 70 9.37 0.30 -15.03
N SER A 71 9.48 0.86 -16.25
CA SER A 71 9.24 2.29 -16.45
C SER A 71 7.77 2.67 -16.28
N TYR A 72 6.87 1.81 -16.73
CA TYR A 72 5.44 2.04 -16.58
C TYR A 72 5.02 1.98 -15.12
N MET A 73 5.52 1.00 -14.38
CA MET A 73 5.28 0.87 -12.96
C MET A 73 5.77 2.08 -12.19
N MET A 74 6.97 2.57 -12.50
CA MET A 74 7.53 3.74 -11.83
C MET A 74 6.75 5.01 -12.12
N LYS A 75 6.21 5.16 -13.32
CA LYS A 75 5.34 6.29 -13.65
C LYS A 75 4.07 6.27 -12.80
N SER A 76 3.46 5.10 -12.65
CA SER A 76 2.26 4.93 -11.82
C SER A 76 2.56 5.17 -10.34
N VAL A 77 3.68 4.65 -9.86
CA VAL A 77 4.14 4.87 -8.47
C VAL A 77 4.35 6.35 -8.20
N ARG A 78 5.01 7.06 -9.09
CA ARG A 78 5.24 8.51 -8.94
C ARG A 78 3.94 9.29 -8.87
N SER A 79 2.96 8.91 -9.69
CA SER A 79 1.65 9.54 -9.68
C SER A 79 0.92 9.30 -8.35
N SER A 80 0.93 8.07 -7.84
CA SER A 80 0.28 7.73 -6.58
C SER A 80 0.96 8.37 -5.38
N ILE A 81 2.29 8.31 -5.33
CA ILE A 81 3.06 8.89 -4.21
C ILE A 81 2.90 10.41 -4.18
N GLY A 82 2.91 11.06 -5.33
CA GLY A 82 2.80 12.53 -5.39
C GLY A 82 1.52 13.10 -4.83
N THR A 83 0.48 12.28 -4.63
CA THR A 83 -0.81 12.71 -4.11
C THR A 83 -1.13 12.14 -2.74
N ALA A 84 -0.26 11.32 -2.20
CA ALA A 84 -0.49 10.63 -0.93
C ALA A 84 0.08 11.41 0.26
N ASP A 85 -0.45 11.11 1.43
CA ASP A 85 0.05 11.62 2.71
C ASP A 85 1.06 10.64 3.32
N ALA A 86 0.97 9.38 2.95
CA ALA A 86 1.86 8.32 3.43
C ALA A 86 1.92 7.19 2.41
N VAL A 87 2.87 6.30 2.58
CA VAL A 87 3.11 5.19 1.65
C VAL A 87 3.19 3.87 2.41
N ILE A 88 2.52 2.85 1.88
CA ILE A 88 2.72 1.47 2.32
C ILE A 88 3.40 0.73 1.16
N LEU A 89 4.65 0.34 1.36
CA LEU A 89 5.37 -0.51 0.43
C LEU A 89 5.13 -1.97 0.81
N ILE A 90 4.61 -2.75 -0.12
CA ILE A 90 4.39 -4.18 0.10
C ILE A 90 5.49 -4.96 -0.60
N GLY A 91 6.19 -5.79 0.17
CA GLY A 91 7.20 -6.71 -0.33
C GLY A 91 6.83 -8.14 -0.04
N ASP A 92 7.53 -9.06 -0.69
CA ASP A 92 7.44 -10.49 -0.41
C ASP A 92 8.45 -10.82 0.70
N ALA A 93 7.97 -11.49 1.75
CA ALA A 93 8.76 -11.74 2.96
C ALA A 93 9.99 -12.64 2.74
N GLY A 94 10.08 -13.29 1.59
CA GLY A 94 11.21 -14.16 1.25
C GLY A 94 12.05 -13.66 0.09
N LYS A 95 11.84 -12.43 -0.36
CA LYS A 95 12.56 -11.88 -1.53
C LYS A 95 13.29 -10.60 -1.19
N THR A 96 14.55 -10.55 -1.60
CA THR A 96 15.41 -9.39 -1.44
C THR A 96 14.86 -8.20 -2.23
N PRO A 97 14.90 -6.97 -1.67
CA PRO A 97 14.51 -5.79 -2.43
C PRO A 97 15.47 -5.55 -3.59
N GLY A 98 14.91 -5.12 -4.71
CA GLY A 98 15.67 -4.82 -5.93
C GLY A 98 15.56 -3.36 -6.35
N ASP A 99 15.82 -3.11 -7.63
CA ASP A 99 15.83 -1.75 -8.16
C ASP A 99 14.47 -1.06 -8.09
N ILE A 100 13.38 -1.82 -8.24
CA ILE A 100 12.04 -1.25 -8.14
C ILE A 100 11.82 -0.70 -6.73
N GLU A 101 12.17 -1.45 -5.71
CA GLU A 101 12.01 -1.03 -4.31
C GLU A 101 12.92 0.14 -3.99
N ARG A 102 14.15 0.14 -4.50
CA ARG A 102 15.07 1.28 -4.32
C ARG A 102 14.50 2.55 -4.93
N ASN A 103 13.98 2.46 -6.14
CA ASN A 103 13.39 3.61 -6.83
C ASN A 103 12.17 4.15 -6.08
N ILE A 104 11.34 3.26 -5.55
CA ILE A 104 10.20 3.65 -4.72
C ILE A 104 10.68 4.39 -3.47
N CYS A 105 11.67 3.86 -2.79
CA CYS A 105 12.23 4.49 -1.58
C CYS A 105 12.84 5.86 -1.88
N GLU A 106 13.53 6.01 -2.99
CA GLU A 106 14.07 7.31 -3.41
C GLU A 106 12.96 8.33 -3.64
N LYS A 107 11.88 7.92 -4.28
CA LYS A 107 10.74 8.81 -4.51
C LYS A 107 10.06 9.20 -3.20
N VAL A 108 9.84 8.25 -2.31
CA VAL A 108 9.25 8.51 -0.98
C VAL A 108 10.12 9.51 -0.22
N LYS A 109 11.43 9.31 -0.24
CA LYS A 109 12.37 10.22 0.42
C LYS A 109 12.33 11.61 -0.18
N SER A 110 12.28 11.72 -1.51
CA SER A 110 12.24 13.02 -2.19
C SER A 110 10.97 13.80 -1.88
N GLU A 111 9.86 13.11 -1.65
CA GLU A 111 8.58 13.73 -1.29
C GLU A 111 8.45 13.98 0.22
N GLY A 112 9.39 13.49 1.01
CA GLY A 112 9.36 13.65 2.46
C GLY A 112 8.19 12.97 3.16
N LEU A 113 7.68 11.88 2.61
CA LEU A 113 6.52 11.19 3.14
C LEU A 113 6.90 10.11 4.14
N PRO A 114 6.06 9.90 5.17
CA PRO A 114 6.22 8.73 6.01
C PRO A 114 5.89 7.46 5.24
N ALA A 115 6.57 6.37 5.56
CA ALA A 115 6.39 5.10 4.87
C ALA A 115 6.46 3.92 5.82
N MET A 116 5.61 2.94 5.56
CA MET A 116 5.59 1.66 6.27
C MET A 116 5.91 0.54 5.29
N LEU A 117 6.70 -0.42 5.74
CA LEU A 117 6.95 -1.64 4.98
C LEU A 117 6.04 -2.75 5.49
N VAL A 118 5.30 -3.37 4.59
CA VAL A 118 4.51 -4.58 4.87
C VAL A 118 5.13 -5.73 4.10
N LEU A 119 5.65 -6.72 4.81
CA LEU A 119 6.19 -7.92 4.19
C LEU A 119 5.15 -9.03 4.23
N ASN A 120 4.61 -9.36 3.08
CA ASN A 120 3.53 -10.32 2.92
C ASN A 120 4.06 -11.73 2.67
N LYS A 121 3.18 -12.70 2.84
CA LYS A 121 3.43 -14.13 2.59
C LYS A 121 4.34 -14.79 3.62
N ILE A 122 4.29 -14.34 4.88
CA ILE A 122 5.10 -14.94 5.95
C ILE A 122 4.75 -16.42 6.17
N ASP A 123 3.55 -16.84 5.76
CA ASP A 123 3.12 -18.23 5.83
C ASP A 123 3.95 -19.17 4.95
N LEU A 124 4.65 -18.63 3.94
CA LEU A 124 5.47 -19.40 3.01
C LEU A 124 6.92 -19.56 3.47
N TYR A 125 7.36 -18.81 4.47
CA TYR A 125 8.77 -18.75 4.84
C TYR A 125 8.96 -18.98 6.34
N ASN A 126 10.18 -19.39 6.72
CA ASN A 126 10.53 -19.52 8.13
C ASN A 126 10.89 -18.14 8.71
N ARG A 127 10.99 -18.08 10.04
CA ARG A 127 11.28 -16.82 10.74
C ARG A 127 12.63 -16.21 10.36
N GLU A 128 13.62 -17.06 10.11
CA GLU A 128 14.96 -16.62 9.75
C GLU A 128 14.97 -15.91 8.40
N THR A 129 14.25 -16.46 7.42
CA THR A 129 14.11 -15.86 6.11
C THR A 129 13.41 -14.51 6.20
N VAL A 130 12.32 -14.44 6.95
CA VAL A 130 11.57 -13.18 7.14
C VAL A 130 12.47 -12.13 7.82
N ALA A 131 13.19 -12.52 8.87
CA ALA A 131 14.09 -11.61 9.58
C ALA A 131 15.21 -11.09 8.67
N GLN A 132 15.76 -11.95 7.83
CA GLN A 132 16.77 -11.57 6.85
C GLN A 132 16.22 -10.54 5.86
N THR A 133 15.02 -10.76 5.36
CA THR A 133 14.38 -9.83 4.44
C THR A 133 14.13 -8.47 5.10
N ILE A 134 13.67 -8.46 6.34
CA ILE A 134 13.49 -7.22 7.10
C ILE A 134 14.81 -6.45 7.21
N SER A 135 15.91 -7.15 7.50
CA SER A 135 17.23 -6.53 7.60
C SER A 135 17.66 -5.90 6.29
N GLU A 136 17.40 -6.57 5.18
CA GLU A 136 17.73 -6.06 3.84
C GLU A 136 16.95 -4.79 3.50
N TYR A 137 15.67 -4.76 3.82
CA TYR A 137 14.84 -3.56 3.63
C TYR A 137 15.26 -2.44 4.58
N ALA A 138 15.60 -2.76 5.82
CA ALA A 138 16.05 -1.77 6.79
C ALA A 138 17.36 -1.09 6.36
N ALA A 139 18.23 -1.84 5.70
CA ALA A 139 19.46 -1.29 5.12
C ALA A 139 19.18 -0.39 3.91
N LEU A 140 18.07 -0.62 3.23
CA LEU A 140 17.69 0.14 2.04
C LEU A 140 17.07 1.49 2.37
N TYR A 141 16.22 1.53 3.39
CA TYR A 141 15.45 2.72 3.74
C TYR A 141 15.02 2.67 5.20
N ASP A 142 14.93 3.83 5.82
CA ASP A 142 14.51 3.97 7.21
C ASP A 142 12.98 4.10 7.29
N PHE A 143 12.29 2.97 7.24
CA PHE A 143 10.83 2.95 7.33
C PHE A 143 10.34 3.29 8.73
N ASP A 144 9.19 3.94 8.82
CA ASP A 144 8.55 4.27 10.10
C ASP A 144 8.05 3.03 10.83
N ALA A 145 7.73 1.97 10.08
CA ALA A 145 7.28 0.70 10.65
C ALA A 145 7.59 -0.46 9.70
N PHE A 146 7.76 -1.64 10.29
CA PHE A 146 7.95 -2.91 9.57
C PHE A 146 6.90 -3.89 10.10
N VAL A 147 6.01 -4.34 9.22
CA VAL A 147 4.93 -5.25 9.63
C VAL A 147 4.94 -6.50 8.76
N PRO A 148 5.38 -7.64 9.31
CA PRO A 148 5.27 -8.92 8.60
C PRO A 148 3.85 -9.45 8.70
N VAL A 149 3.28 -9.87 7.57
CA VAL A 149 1.88 -10.31 7.49
C VAL A 149 1.71 -11.54 6.60
N SER A 150 0.59 -12.20 6.78
CA SER A 150 0.04 -13.09 5.77
C SER A 150 -1.37 -12.61 5.44
N ALA A 151 -1.52 -11.98 4.29
CA ALA A 151 -2.84 -11.53 3.84
C ALA A 151 -3.76 -12.73 3.60
N LEU A 152 -3.22 -13.80 3.05
CA LEU A 152 -3.98 -15.02 2.78
C LEU A 152 -4.51 -15.67 4.07
N LYS A 153 -3.69 -15.72 5.10
CA LYS A 153 -4.05 -16.32 6.39
C LYS A 153 -4.59 -15.31 7.40
N GLU A 154 -4.70 -14.06 6.99
CA GLU A 154 -5.18 -12.95 7.80
C GLU A 154 -4.41 -12.78 9.12
N LYS A 155 -3.08 -12.92 9.04
CA LYS A 155 -2.19 -12.74 10.19
C LYS A 155 -1.60 -11.34 10.23
N ASN A 156 -1.62 -10.73 11.41
CA ASN A 156 -1.00 -9.43 11.70
C ASN A 156 -1.62 -8.25 10.95
N LEU A 157 -2.85 -8.40 10.46
CA LEU A 157 -3.54 -7.32 9.76
C LEU A 157 -3.86 -6.15 10.69
N SER A 158 -4.20 -6.45 11.95
CA SER A 158 -4.44 -5.39 12.95
C SER A 158 -3.20 -4.53 13.19
N ASP A 159 -2.02 -5.12 13.09
CA ASP A 159 -0.77 -4.37 13.23
C ASP A 159 -0.58 -3.38 12.10
N VAL A 160 -0.97 -3.75 10.88
CA VAL A 160 -0.95 -2.84 9.73
C VAL A 160 -1.84 -1.62 10.01
N MET A 161 -3.05 -1.86 10.47
CA MET A 161 -3.99 -0.77 10.75
C MET A 161 -3.55 0.10 11.93
N SER A 162 -2.99 -0.51 12.97
CA SER A 162 -2.45 0.23 14.11
C SER A 162 -1.32 1.18 13.68
N GLU A 163 -0.44 0.73 12.81
CA GLU A 163 0.63 1.58 12.29
C GLU A 163 0.10 2.63 11.31
N ALA A 164 -0.89 2.26 10.50
CA ALA A 164 -1.51 3.19 9.55
C ALA A 164 -2.22 4.35 10.26
N GLU A 165 -2.78 4.12 11.43
CA GLU A 165 -3.43 5.18 12.22
C GLU A 165 -2.47 6.33 12.54
N LYS A 166 -1.19 6.07 12.64
CA LYS A 166 -0.17 7.10 12.90
C LYS A 166 0.00 8.07 11.75
N PHE A 167 -0.48 7.72 10.57
CA PHE A 167 -0.41 8.57 9.39
C PHE A 167 -1.61 9.52 9.27
N LEU A 168 -2.64 9.32 10.07
CA LEU A 168 -3.84 10.14 10.03
C LEU A 168 -3.57 11.54 10.56
N TYR A 169 -4.21 12.51 9.96
CA TYR A 169 -4.19 13.90 10.45
C TYR A 169 -5.64 14.39 10.64
N GLU A 170 -5.82 15.40 11.47
CA GLU A 170 -7.12 15.98 11.70
C GLU A 170 -7.61 16.70 10.45
N GLY A 171 -8.84 16.43 10.05
CA GLY A 171 -9.44 17.01 8.88
C GLY A 171 -10.80 16.39 8.58
N GLU A 172 -11.53 17.03 7.69
CA GLU A 172 -12.82 16.51 7.26
C GLU A 172 -12.61 15.31 6.33
N TRP A 173 -13.54 14.36 6.41
CA TRP A 173 -13.51 13.22 5.51
C TRP A 173 -13.76 13.66 4.07
N PHE A 174 -13.08 13.01 3.14
CA PHE A 174 -13.26 13.28 1.72
C PHE A 174 -14.47 12.54 1.14
N PHE A 175 -14.94 11.50 1.81
CA PHE A 175 -16.02 10.65 1.34
C PHE A 175 -17.04 10.42 2.45
N GLU A 176 -18.28 10.11 2.04
CA GLU A 176 -19.34 9.79 3.01
C GLU A 176 -19.05 8.45 3.68
N GLU A 177 -19.60 8.28 4.87
CA GLU A 177 -19.31 7.11 5.70
C GLU A 177 -19.67 5.78 5.03
N ASP A 178 -20.70 5.77 4.23
CA ASP A 178 -21.17 4.56 3.55
C ASP A 178 -20.49 4.31 2.20
N MET A 179 -19.62 5.20 1.78
CA MET A 179 -18.92 5.07 0.51
C MET A 179 -17.71 4.13 0.67
N ILE A 180 -17.72 3.07 -0.09
CA ILE A 180 -16.64 2.08 -0.08
C ILE A 180 -15.62 2.37 -1.18
N THR A 181 -16.07 2.97 -2.27
CA THR A 181 -15.23 3.31 -3.42
C THR A 181 -15.75 4.59 -4.05
N ASP A 182 -14.87 5.29 -4.76
CA ASP A 182 -15.24 6.50 -5.49
C ASP A 182 -15.90 6.22 -6.84
N GLN A 183 -16.23 4.96 -7.12
CA GLN A 183 -16.84 4.63 -8.40
C GLN A 183 -18.26 5.15 -8.47
N PRO A 184 -18.60 5.93 -9.48
CA PRO A 184 -19.99 6.24 -9.78
C PRO A 184 -20.70 4.96 -10.19
N GLU A 185 -21.91 4.78 -9.74
CA GLU A 185 -22.76 3.67 -10.16
C GLU A 185 -22.99 3.68 -11.68
#